data_9fc8fe459b6e642588721010f0dea1a2
#
_entry.id   9fc8fe459b6e642588721010f0dea1a2
#
_cell.length_a   1.000
_cell.length_b   1.000
_cell.length_c   1.000
_cell.angle_alpha   90.00
_cell.angle_beta   90.00
_cell.angle_gamma   90.00
#
_symmetry.space_group_name_H-M   'P 1'
#
loop_
_entity.id
_entity.type
_entity.pdbx_description
1 polymer ?
#
loop_
_entity_poly.entity_id
_entity_poly.type
_entity_poly.pdbx_seq_one_letter_code
_entity_poly.pdbx_strand_id
1 'polypeptide(L)' 'MVKLRLMRLGSKKRPFYRIVAADVRAPRNGKFLDILGYYDPTKDPHVLKVDEDKIKSWVGNGAQPTNRVKKLLPQLL' A
#
# COMPACT_ATOMS: atom_id res chain seq x y z
N MET A 1 9.09 -12.86 5.15
CA MET A 1 7.89 -12.69 4.31
C MET A 1 7.62 -11.21 4.10
N VAL A 2 7.33 -10.81 2.88
CA VAL A 2 7.00 -9.43 2.54
C VAL A 2 5.50 -9.30 2.33
N LYS A 3 4.91 -8.23 2.86
CA LYS A 3 3.50 -7.91 2.64
C LYS A 3 3.35 -6.54 2.01
N LEU A 4 2.34 -6.41 1.16
CA LEU A 4 1.91 -5.11 0.64
C LEU A 4 0.84 -4.58 1.58
N ARG A 5 1.08 -3.42 2.17
CA ARG A 5 0.18 -2.88 3.19
C ARG A 5 0.06 -1.37 3.09
N LEU A 6 -0.98 -0.84 3.71
CA LEU A 6 -1.20 0.59 3.81
C LEU A 6 -0.46 1.16 5.01
N MET A 7 0.26 2.24 4.79
CA MET A 7 0.89 3.02 5.86
C MET A 7 0.14 4.35 5.98
N ARG A 8 -0.40 4.62 7.17
CA ARG A 8 -1.13 5.86 7.40
C ARG A 8 -0.15 7.01 7.61
N LEU A 9 -0.42 8.12 6.92
CA LEU A 9 0.31 9.38 7.03
C LEU A 9 -0.70 10.50 7.21
N GLY A 10 -0.20 11.72 7.44
CA GLY A 10 -1.06 12.89 7.60
C GLY A 10 -1.60 13.05 9.00
N SER A 11 -2.55 13.96 9.18
CA SER A 11 -3.14 14.27 10.47
C SER A 11 -4.35 13.39 10.78
N LYS A 12 -4.86 13.46 12.02
CA LYS A 12 -6.07 12.73 12.41
C LYS A 12 -7.27 13.08 11.55
N LYS A 13 -7.38 14.34 11.11
CA LYS A 13 -8.51 14.84 10.33
C LYS A 13 -8.35 14.66 8.83
N ARG A 14 -7.11 14.43 8.35
CA ARG A 14 -6.82 14.24 6.94
C ARG A 14 -5.92 13.02 6.75
N PRO A 15 -6.48 11.81 6.82
CA PRO A 15 -5.68 10.62 6.62
C PRO A 15 -5.21 10.53 5.18
N PHE A 16 -3.97 10.12 5.03
CA PHE A 16 -3.33 9.87 3.75
C PHE A 16 -2.59 8.56 3.88
N TYR A 17 -2.64 7.72 2.86
CA TYR A 17 -2.06 6.40 2.92
C TYR A 17 -1.04 6.19 1.82
N ARG A 18 0.06 5.49 2.15
CA ARG A 18 0.97 4.93 1.16
C ARG A 18 0.76 3.43 1.09
N ILE A 19 0.89 2.90 -0.12
CA ILE A 19 0.94 1.45 -0.32
C ILE A 19 2.42 1.10 -0.36
N VAL A 20 2.86 0.25 0.57
CA VAL A 20 4.28 -0.08 0.72
C VAL A 20 4.48 -1.59 0.76
N ALA A 21 5.66 -2.02 0.32
CA ALA A 21 6.14 -3.37 0.54
C ALA A 21 7.00 -3.36 1.80
N ALA A 22 6.68 -4.19 2.77
CA ALA A 22 7.40 -4.23 4.04
C ALA A 22 7.49 -5.66 4.57
N ASP A 23 8.54 -5.92 5.35
CA ASP A 23 8.65 -7.19 6.07
C ASP A 23 7.48 -7.31 7.04
N VAL A 24 6.90 -8.51 7.11
CA VAL A 24 5.74 -8.77 7.97
C VAL A 24 6.04 -8.49 9.44
N ARG A 25 7.30 -8.57 9.85
CA ARG A 25 7.74 -8.32 11.22
C ARG A 25 8.00 -6.85 11.51
N ALA A 26 8.04 -5.98 10.49
CA ALA A 26 8.27 -4.56 10.70
C ALA A 26 7.06 -3.91 11.38
N PRO A 27 7.27 -2.91 12.27
CA PRO A 27 6.17 -2.15 12.86
C PRO A 27 5.33 -1.48 11.79
N ARG A 28 4.06 -1.23 12.10
CA ARG A 28 3.10 -0.66 11.15
C ARG A 28 3.59 0.63 10.50
N ASN A 29 4.24 1.50 11.27
CA ASN A 29 4.81 2.76 10.78
C ASN A 29 6.34 2.71 10.76
N GLY A 30 6.91 1.52 10.69
CA GLY A 30 8.35 1.31 10.67
C GLY A 30 8.93 1.34 9.26
N LYS A 31 10.14 0.84 9.14
CA LYS A 31 10.84 0.79 7.86
C LYS A 31 10.09 -0.07 6.85
N PHE A 32 10.10 0.37 5.61
CA PHE A 32 9.54 -0.37 4.48
C PHE A 32 10.61 -0.57 3.41
N LEU A 33 10.36 -1.53 2.51
CA LEU A 33 11.32 -1.90 1.47
C LEU A 33 11.13 -1.07 0.20
N ASP A 34 9.89 -0.72 -0.12
CA ASP A 34 9.57 0.04 -1.34
C ASP A 34 8.23 0.74 -1.19
N ILE A 35 8.08 1.85 -1.91
CA ILE A 35 6.81 2.58 -2.01
C ILE A 35 6.17 2.23 -3.35
N LEU A 36 4.94 1.72 -3.31
CA LEU A 36 4.24 1.22 -4.50
C LEU A 36 3.18 2.20 -5.00
N GLY A 37 2.74 3.11 -4.16
CA GLY A 37 1.72 4.08 -4.53
C GLY A 37 1.15 4.79 -3.32
N TYR A 38 0.08 5.56 -3.55
CA TYR A 38 -0.59 6.25 -2.46
C TYR A 38 -2.09 6.35 -2.69
N TYR A 39 -2.83 6.55 -1.61
CA TYR A 39 -4.27 6.61 -1.60
C TYR A 39 -4.72 7.77 -0.70
N ASP A 40 -5.53 8.68 -1.25
CA ASP A 40 -6.10 9.81 -0.51
C ASP A 40 -7.62 9.68 -0.52
N PRO A 41 -8.23 9.19 0.58
CA PRO A 41 -9.68 9.03 0.63
C PRO A 41 -10.42 10.34 0.90
N THR A 42 -9.70 11.42 1.27
CA THR A 42 -10.34 12.70 1.61
C THR A 42 -10.76 13.50 0.40
N LYS A 43 -10.26 13.16 -0.78
CA LYS A 43 -10.65 13.82 -2.04
C LYS A 43 -11.87 13.17 -2.64
N ASP A 44 -12.68 13.96 -3.31
CA ASP A 44 -13.87 13.47 -4.01
C ASP A 44 -13.74 13.82 -5.51
N PRO A 45 -13.56 12.83 -6.41
CA PRO A 45 -13.38 11.42 -6.08
C PRO A 45 -12.03 11.16 -5.39
N HIS A 46 -11.94 10.07 -4.64
CA HIS A 46 -10.68 9.71 -3.99
C HIS A 46 -9.55 9.53 -5.01
N VAL A 47 -8.33 9.85 -4.59
CA VAL A 47 -7.15 9.69 -5.43
C VAL A 47 -6.44 8.39 -5.06
N LEU A 48 -6.22 7.54 -6.07
CA LEU A 48 -5.45 6.31 -5.91
C LEU A 48 -4.46 6.22 -7.07
N LYS A 49 -3.17 6.35 -6.75
CA LYS A 49 -2.11 6.22 -7.75
C LYS A 49 -1.16 5.11 -7.33
N VAL A 50 -0.88 4.20 -8.25
CA VAL A 50 -0.03 3.04 -7.97
C VAL A 50 0.92 2.80 -9.13
N ASP A 51 2.09 2.24 -8.79
CA ASP A 51 3.04 1.72 -9.78
C ASP A 51 2.72 0.25 -10.01
N GLU A 52 1.97 -0.04 -11.06
CA GLU A 52 1.52 -1.39 -11.36
C GLU A 52 2.68 -2.37 -11.58
N ASP A 53 3.73 -1.91 -12.25
CA ASP A 53 4.88 -2.77 -12.53
C ASP A 53 5.58 -3.19 -11.24
N LYS A 54 5.75 -2.28 -10.30
CA LYS A 54 6.32 -2.61 -9.00
C LYS A 54 5.45 -3.59 -8.23
N ILE A 55 4.13 -3.35 -8.22
CA ILE A 55 3.20 -4.25 -7.53
C ILE A 55 3.29 -5.66 -8.12
N LYS A 56 3.24 -5.78 -9.44
CA LYS A 56 3.35 -7.07 -10.11
C LYS A 56 4.69 -7.75 -9.80
N SER A 57 5.78 -6.99 -9.78
CA SER A 57 7.10 -7.52 -9.47
C SER A 57 7.16 -8.08 -8.05
N TRP A 58 6.65 -7.33 -7.05
CA TRP A 58 6.65 -7.79 -5.67
C TRP A 58 5.77 -9.02 -5.48
N VAL A 59 4.57 -9.02 -6.06
CA VAL A 59 3.65 -10.17 -5.98
C VAL A 59 4.27 -11.38 -6.67
N GLY A 60 4.91 -11.18 -7.82
CA GLY A 60 5.60 -12.25 -8.55
C GLY A 60 6.75 -12.86 -7.74
N ASN A 61 7.35 -12.10 -6.84
CA ASN A 61 8.41 -12.56 -5.95
C ASN A 61 7.90 -13.07 -4.60
N GLY A 62 6.59 -13.26 -4.46
CA GLY A 62 6.00 -13.87 -3.29
C GLY A 62 5.44 -12.91 -2.24
N ALA A 63 5.44 -11.61 -2.50
CA ALA A 63 4.82 -10.66 -1.58
C ALA A 63 3.31 -10.86 -1.55
N GLN A 64 2.72 -10.76 -0.35
CA GLN A 64 1.29 -10.98 -0.18
C GLN A 64 0.59 -9.68 0.18
N PRO A 65 -0.46 -9.28 -0.57
CA PRO A 65 -1.24 -8.09 -0.23
C PRO A 65 -2.12 -8.34 0.99
N THR A 66 -2.26 -7.32 1.84
CA THR A 66 -3.24 -7.35 2.92
C THR A 66 -4.65 -7.22 2.34
N ASN A 67 -5.66 -7.54 3.14
CA ASN A 67 -7.06 -7.44 2.69
C ASN A 67 -7.43 -6.03 2.25
N ARG A 68 -6.91 -5.00 2.93
CA ARG A 68 -7.16 -3.61 2.55
C ARG A 68 -6.58 -3.28 1.18
N VAL A 69 -5.36 -3.72 0.90
CA VAL A 69 -4.72 -3.51 -0.39
C VAL A 69 -5.47 -4.26 -1.48
N LYS A 70 -5.91 -5.49 -1.22
CA LYS A 70 -6.73 -6.25 -2.16
C LYS A 70 -8.03 -5.53 -2.52
N LYS A 71 -8.69 -4.92 -1.53
CA LYS A 71 -9.92 -4.17 -1.75
C LYS A 71 -9.71 -2.91 -2.59
N LEU A 72 -8.57 -2.24 -2.43
CA LEU A 72 -8.24 -1.07 -3.21
C LEU A 72 -7.83 -1.40 -4.64
N LEU A 73 -7.21 -2.54 -4.86
CA LEU A 73 -6.62 -2.92 -6.13
C LEU A 73 -7.16 -4.28 -6.64
N PRO A 74 -8.49 -4.45 -6.74
CA PRO A 74 -9.05 -5.73 -7.15
C PRO A 74 -8.67 -6.13 -8.57
N GLN A 75 -8.34 -5.16 -9.43
CA GLN A 75 -7.97 -5.42 -10.81
C GLN A 75 -6.53 -5.91 -10.96
N LEU A 76 -5.68 -5.63 -9.99
CA LEU A 76 -4.26 -6.00 -10.02
C LEU A 76 -3.96 -7.23 -9.17
N LEU A 77 -4.82 -7.54 -8.26
CA LEU A 77 -4.61 -8.60 -7.26
C LEU A 77 -5.82 -9.58 -7.26
#